data_da3c09dd6a6d87287deb6c67958824af
#
_entry.id   da3c09dd6a6d87287deb6c67958824af
#
_cell.length_a   1.000
_cell.length_b   1.000
_cell.length_c   1.000
_cell.angle_alpha   90.00
_cell.angle_beta   90.00
_cell.angle_gamma   90.00
#
_symmetry.space_group_name_H-M   'P 1'
#
loop_
_entity.id
_entity.type
_entity.pdbx_description
1 polymer ?
#
loop_
_entity_poly.entity_id
_entity_poly.type
_entity_poly.pdbx_seq_one_letter_code
_entity_poly.pdbx_strand_id
1 'polypeptide(L)'
;MKRLLVLLSNAFPLWIVLGCVWAWFQPDAWIWFRPHIEVGLGVIMLGMGLTLRVADFAAVAKEPKIVALGVAAQFLIMPLAGWAVARMFHLETGLAIGLILVGCCPGGTASNVICYLARANVPLSVLLTMSSTVVAIFATPMLTRWLAGAWLPVDAWALFRSMLVVVLLPLVCGVTANSLLGRMRKPERVRSWIDAVGPLLSVAVIVLIVSCIVASKKPEIARSALPLFVSVFLLHFFGFFLGYLFAWAAGCRESLRRTISIEVGMQNSGLGAALATRHFPHLALAPVPAAISAVYHCLIGSLLAAWWRSRPPVVTAPAPIPAPAPVPDR
;
A
#
# COMPACT_ATOMS: atom_id res chain seq x y z
N MET A 1 -27.23 3.54 -5.33
CA MET A 1 -26.42 3.58 -4.10
C MET A 1 -25.03 2.96 -4.30
N LYS A 2 -24.87 1.67 -4.73
CA LYS A 2 -23.53 1.04 -4.91
C LYS A 2 -22.62 1.78 -5.89
N ARG A 3 -23.12 2.27 -7.03
CA ARG A 3 -22.31 3.07 -7.98
C ARG A 3 -21.73 4.34 -7.36
N LEU A 4 -22.50 4.99 -6.50
CA LEU A 4 -22.05 6.20 -5.78
C LEU A 4 -20.93 5.85 -4.79
N LEU A 5 -21.06 4.77 -4.01
CA LEU A 5 -20.02 4.31 -3.08
C LEU A 5 -18.70 3.99 -3.80
N VAL A 6 -18.79 3.32 -4.97
CA VAL A 6 -17.61 3.03 -5.79
C VAL A 6 -16.97 4.32 -6.34
N LEU A 7 -17.78 5.29 -6.80
CA LEU A 7 -17.26 6.58 -7.26
C LEU A 7 -16.57 7.35 -6.13
N LEU A 8 -17.16 7.37 -4.94
CA LEU A 8 -16.58 8.01 -3.75
C LEU A 8 -15.26 7.33 -3.33
N SER A 9 -15.19 5.99 -3.37
CA SER A 9 -13.96 5.26 -3.10
C SER A 9 -12.87 5.55 -4.14
N ASN A 10 -13.24 5.63 -5.43
CA ASN A 10 -12.28 5.91 -6.50
C ASN A 10 -11.75 7.36 -6.48
N ALA A 11 -12.49 8.27 -5.86
CA ALA A 11 -12.07 9.65 -5.64
C ALA A 11 -11.15 9.81 -4.41
N PHE A 12 -10.63 8.71 -3.85
CA PHE A 12 -9.82 8.75 -2.63
C PHE A 12 -8.59 9.69 -2.68
N PRO A 13 -7.87 9.86 -3.82
CA PRO A 13 -6.78 10.83 -3.88
C PRO A 13 -7.27 12.26 -3.61
N LEU A 14 -8.45 12.59 -4.11
CA LEU A 14 -9.08 13.91 -3.86
C LEU A 14 -9.42 14.08 -2.38
N TRP A 15 -9.99 13.05 -1.74
CA TRP A 15 -10.35 13.13 -0.32
C TRP A 15 -9.15 13.32 0.59
N ILE A 16 -8.02 12.65 0.28
CA ILE A 16 -6.77 12.83 1.03
C ILE A 16 -6.26 14.26 0.89
N VAL A 17 -6.21 14.80 -0.34
CA VAL A 17 -5.74 16.18 -0.58
C VAL A 17 -6.65 17.18 0.13
N LEU A 18 -7.97 17.06 -0.01
CA LEU A 18 -8.93 17.95 0.66
C LEU A 18 -8.82 17.85 2.19
N GLY A 19 -8.66 16.64 2.73
CA GLY A 19 -8.44 16.42 4.16
C GLY A 19 -7.16 17.10 4.66
N CYS A 20 -6.04 16.94 3.93
CA CYS A 20 -4.78 17.59 4.26
C CYS A 20 -4.89 19.14 4.21
N VAL A 21 -5.51 19.67 3.16
CA VAL A 21 -5.72 21.12 3.03
C VAL A 21 -6.59 21.64 4.18
N TRP A 22 -7.69 20.97 4.49
CA TRP A 22 -8.53 21.37 5.63
C TRP A 22 -7.77 21.25 6.96
N ALA A 23 -7.04 20.17 7.18
CA ALA A 23 -6.22 19.99 8.38
C ALA A 23 -5.12 21.07 8.54
N TRP A 24 -4.61 21.57 7.43
CA TRP A 24 -3.66 22.68 7.45
C TRP A 24 -4.25 23.99 7.97
N PHE A 25 -5.50 24.31 7.60
CA PHE A 25 -6.17 25.55 8.01
C PHE A 25 -6.94 25.41 9.33
N GLN A 26 -7.46 24.23 9.65
CA GLN A 26 -8.28 23.95 10.82
C GLN A 26 -7.75 22.71 11.57
N PRO A 27 -6.57 22.79 12.21
CA PRO A 27 -5.93 21.64 12.85
C PRO A 27 -6.77 21.02 13.97
N ASP A 28 -7.48 21.82 14.76
CA ASP A 28 -8.28 21.35 15.89
C ASP A 28 -9.39 20.39 15.49
N ALA A 29 -9.90 20.52 14.27
CA ALA A 29 -10.91 19.61 13.73
C ALA A 29 -10.40 18.18 13.52
N TRP A 30 -9.07 17.94 13.57
CA TRP A 30 -8.46 16.66 13.21
C TRP A 30 -7.60 16.05 14.31
N ILE A 31 -7.04 16.84 15.22
CA ILE A 31 -6.09 16.40 16.27
C ILE A 31 -6.74 15.39 17.23
N TRP A 32 -8.05 15.43 17.43
CA TRP A 32 -8.77 14.49 18.29
C TRP A 32 -8.59 13.02 17.88
N PHE A 33 -8.30 12.75 16.59
CA PHE A 33 -8.10 11.40 16.09
C PHE A 33 -6.74 10.80 16.47
N ARG A 34 -5.79 11.58 16.98
CA ARG A 34 -4.42 11.13 17.31
C ARG A 34 -4.37 9.87 18.18
N PRO A 35 -5.12 9.73 19.28
CA PRO A 35 -5.11 8.51 20.11
C PRO A 35 -5.73 7.30 19.39
N HIS A 36 -6.45 7.51 18.29
CA HIS A 36 -7.18 6.48 17.56
C HIS A 36 -6.47 6.00 16.29
N ILE A 37 -5.26 6.48 15.98
CA ILE A 37 -4.53 6.13 14.75
C ILE A 37 -4.32 4.61 14.66
N GLU A 38 -3.91 3.95 15.73
CA GLU A 38 -3.68 2.49 15.74
C GLU A 38 -4.99 1.71 15.57
N VAL A 39 -6.04 2.14 16.24
CA VAL A 39 -7.38 1.52 16.10
C VAL A 39 -7.88 1.69 14.67
N GLY A 40 -7.72 2.89 14.11
CA GLY A 40 -8.05 3.16 12.71
C GLY A 40 -7.32 2.23 11.75
N LEU A 41 -6.01 2.04 11.95
CA LEU A 41 -5.26 1.07 11.15
C LEU A 41 -5.80 -0.35 11.32
N GLY A 42 -6.11 -0.77 12.54
CA GLY A 42 -6.75 -2.07 12.82
C GLY A 42 -8.07 -2.25 12.04
N VAL A 43 -8.89 -1.20 11.96
CA VAL A 43 -10.14 -1.18 11.16
C VAL A 43 -9.85 -1.38 9.67
N ILE A 44 -8.82 -0.71 9.14
CA ILE A 44 -8.39 -0.88 7.74
C ILE A 44 -7.94 -2.34 7.49
N MET A 45 -7.13 -2.90 8.39
CA MET A 45 -6.61 -4.26 8.25
C MET A 45 -7.74 -5.31 8.39
N LEU A 46 -8.69 -5.10 9.30
CA LEU A 46 -9.89 -5.91 9.42
C LEU A 46 -10.73 -5.85 8.13
N GLY A 47 -10.95 -4.65 7.58
CA GLY A 47 -11.64 -4.44 6.32
C GLY A 47 -10.96 -5.17 5.16
N MET A 48 -9.62 -5.10 5.07
CA MET A 48 -8.84 -5.87 4.11
C MET A 48 -9.08 -7.38 4.28
N GLY A 49 -9.01 -7.89 5.51
CA GLY A 49 -9.26 -9.31 5.81
C GLY A 49 -10.66 -9.76 5.41
N LEU A 50 -11.69 -8.91 5.60
CA LEU A 50 -13.07 -9.20 5.19
C LEU A 50 -13.26 -9.33 3.68
N THR A 51 -12.39 -8.74 2.88
CA THR A 51 -12.43 -8.87 1.41
C THR A 51 -11.64 -10.07 0.89
N LEU A 52 -10.69 -10.61 1.67
CA LEU A 52 -9.86 -11.75 1.29
C LEU A 52 -10.58 -13.09 1.52
N ARG A 53 -10.34 -14.04 0.62
CA ARG A 53 -10.85 -15.42 0.70
C ARG A 53 -9.70 -16.39 0.93
N VAL A 54 -9.96 -17.49 1.60
CA VAL A 54 -8.98 -18.59 1.74
C VAL A 54 -8.48 -19.07 0.37
N ALA A 55 -9.34 -19.05 -0.65
CA ALA A 55 -8.97 -19.37 -2.03
C ALA A 55 -7.91 -18.43 -2.63
N ASP A 56 -7.82 -17.18 -2.17
CA ASP A 56 -6.83 -16.22 -2.66
C ASP A 56 -5.42 -16.64 -2.21
N PHE A 57 -5.29 -17.22 -1.01
CA PHE A 57 -4.03 -17.80 -0.54
C PHE A 57 -3.62 -19.02 -1.36
N ALA A 58 -4.57 -19.84 -1.81
CA ALA A 58 -4.29 -20.95 -2.72
C ALA A 58 -3.90 -20.46 -4.12
N ALA A 59 -4.38 -19.29 -4.55
CA ALA A 59 -3.99 -18.68 -5.82
C ALA A 59 -2.52 -18.22 -5.82
N VAL A 60 -1.96 -17.79 -4.68
CA VAL A 60 -0.51 -17.52 -4.53
C VAL A 60 0.32 -18.76 -4.88
N ALA A 61 -0.12 -19.93 -4.43
CA ALA A 61 0.58 -21.20 -4.70
C ALA A 61 0.53 -21.62 -6.18
N LYS A 62 -0.40 -21.06 -6.97
CA LYS A 62 -0.50 -21.33 -8.43
C LYS A 62 0.43 -20.43 -9.26
N GLU A 63 0.77 -19.24 -8.77
CA GLU A 63 1.59 -18.25 -9.46
C GLU A 63 2.82 -17.83 -8.61
N PRO A 64 3.58 -18.80 -8.02
CA PRO A 64 4.58 -18.48 -6.98
C PRO A 64 5.73 -17.63 -7.52
N LYS A 65 6.14 -17.82 -8.76
CA LYS A 65 7.27 -17.11 -9.36
C LYS A 65 7.00 -15.62 -9.53
N ILE A 66 5.81 -15.26 -10.04
CA ILE A 66 5.47 -13.86 -10.26
C ILE A 66 5.15 -13.14 -8.94
N VAL A 67 4.55 -13.84 -7.99
CA VAL A 67 4.30 -13.30 -6.65
C VAL A 67 5.62 -13.08 -5.90
N ALA A 68 6.53 -14.05 -5.91
CA ALA A 68 7.86 -13.92 -5.31
C ALA A 68 8.65 -12.76 -5.95
N LEU A 69 8.57 -12.61 -7.30
CA LEU A 69 9.19 -11.51 -8.02
C LEU A 69 8.68 -10.14 -7.53
N GLY A 70 7.35 -9.98 -7.43
CA GLY A 70 6.76 -8.72 -7.01
C GLY A 70 7.05 -8.40 -5.53
N VAL A 71 7.00 -9.41 -4.65
CA VAL A 71 7.36 -9.25 -3.22
C VAL A 71 8.85 -8.92 -3.07
N ALA A 72 9.73 -9.57 -3.84
CA ALA A 72 11.16 -9.25 -3.86
C ALA A 72 11.39 -7.82 -4.35
N ALA A 73 10.72 -7.39 -5.42
CA ALA A 73 10.78 -6.01 -5.89
C ALA A 73 10.36 -5.02 -4.81
N GLN A 74 9.27 -5.29 -4.08
CA GLN A 74 8.77 -4.45 -2.99
C GLN A 74 9.83 -4.23 -1.91
N PHE A 75 10.36 -5.32 -1.34
CA PHE A 75 11.26 -5.23 -0.19
C PHE A 75 12.74 -5.01 -0.55
N LEU A 76 13.08 -5.03 -1.84
CA LEU A 76 14.39 -4.61 -2.34
C LEU A 76 14.37 -3.12 -2.73
N ILE A 77 13.43 -2.70 -3.57
CA ILE A 77 13.44 -1.37 -4.18
C ILE A 77 13.10 -0.30 -3.16
N MET A 78 11.95 -0.41 -2.48
CA MET A 78 11.44 0.68 -1.64
C MET A 78 12.27 0.95 -0.40
N PRO A 79 12.74 -0.07 0.36
CA PRO A 79 13.61 0.18 1.50
C PRO A 79 14.94 0.83 1.10
N LEU A 80 15.57 0.33 0.02
CA LEU A 80 16.83 0.88 -0.48
C LEU A 80 16.65 2.29 -1.06
N ALA A 81 15.54 2.56 -1.77
CA ALA A 81 15.24 3.90 -2.25
C ALA A 81 15.04 4.87 -1.07
N GLY A 82 14.30 4.48 -0.04
CA GLY A 82 14.11 5.29 1.17
C GLY A 82 15.44 5.61 1.87
N TRP A 83 16.28 4.60 2.04
CA TRP A 83 17.61 4.75 2.62
C TRP A 83 18.53 5.64 1.75
N ALA A 84 18.58 5.39 0.44
CA ALA A 84 19.44 6.15 -0.47
C ALA A 84 19.03 7.64 -0.54
N VAL A 85 17.73 7.91 -0.62
CA VAL A 85 17.20 9.28 -0.61
C VAL A 85 17.50 9.96 0.73
N ALA A 86 17.29 9.26 1.87
CA ALA A 86 17.59 9.82 3.19
C ALA A 86 19.07 10.20 3.33
N ARG A 87 19.97 9.37 2.81
CA ARG A 87 21.41 9.63 2.77
C ARG A 87 21.80 10.77 1.84
N MET A 88 21.27 10.76 0.62
CA MET A 88 21.59 11.74 -0.41
C MET A 88 21.20 13.17 0.01
N PHE A 89 20.06 13.32 0.67
CA PHE A 89 19.58 14.63 1.13
C PHE A 89 20.00 14.96 2.56
N HIS A 90 20.82 14.12 3.22
CA HIS A 90 21.24 14.30 4.61
C HIS A 90 20.07 14.63 5.54
N LEU A 91 18.97 13.88 5.38
CA LEU A 91 17.74 14.15 6.12
C LEU A 91 17.99 14.07 7.63
N GLU A 92 17.32 14.95 8.38
CA GLU A 92 17.33 14.87 9.84
C GLU A 92 16.73 13.51 10.29
N THR A 93 17.13 13.08 11.49
CA THR A 93 16.84 11.72 12.00
C THR A 93 15.36 11.35 11.91
N GLY A 94 14.45 12.25 12.26
CA GLY A 94 13.02 11.99 12.20
C GLY A 94 12.51 11.72 10.78
N LEU A 95 12.90 12.57 9.82
CA LEU A 95 12.53 12.40 8.41
C LEU A 95 13.18 11.15 7.81
N ALA A 96 14.46 10.90 8.11
CA ALA A 96 15.17 9.73 7.58
C ALA A 96 14.52 8.42 8.05
N ILE A 97 14.26 8.28 9.35
CA ILE A 97 13.61 7.09 9.91
C ILE A 97 12.20 6.92 9.35
N GLY A 98 11.42 8.01 9.29
CA GLY A 98 10.07 7.97 8.74
C GLY A 98 10.05 7.55 7.26
N LEU A 99 10.96 8.09 6.43
CA LEU A 99 11.06 7.76 5.01
C LEU A 99 11.46 6.29 4.78
N ILE A 100 12.47 5.82 5.52
CA ILE A 100 12.93 4.42 5.48
C ILE A 100 11.81 3.48 5.94
N LEU A 101 11.12 3.82 7.03
CA LEU A 101 10.02 3.02 7.56
C LEU A 101 8.88 2.88 6.54
N VAL A 102 8.51 3.97 5.85
CA VAL A 102 7.54 3.92 4.75
C VAL A 102 8.01 2.97 3.65
N GLY A 103 9.28 3.07 3.24
CA GLY A 103 9.87 2.16 2.26
C GLY A 103 9.86 0.69 2.70
N CYS A 104 9.98 0.44 4.00
CA CYS A 104 9.93 -0.92 4.57
C CYS A 104 8.50 -1.45 4.77
N CYS A 105 7.46 -0.64 4.57
CA CYS A 105 6.06 -1.09 4.65
C CYS A 105 5.66 -1.94 3.43
N PRO A 106 4.60 -2.76 3.53
CA PRO A 106 4.06 -3.49 2.39
C PRO A 106 3.31 -2.58 1.42
N GLY A 107 2.89 -3.12 0.28
CA GLY A 107 1.99 -2.45 -0.65
C GLY A 107 0.67 -2.02 0.00
N GLY A 108 0.12 -0.91 -0.45
CA GLY A 108 -1.14 -0.37 0.06
C GLY A 108 -2.35 -0.89 -0.72
N THR A 109 -3.47 -1.18 -0.05
CA THR A 109 -4.70 -1.70 -0.68
C THR A 109 -5.28 -0.83 -1.79
N ALA A 110 -4.94 0.45 -1.80
CA ALA A 110 -5.32 1.41 -2.84
C ALA A 110 -4.71 1.08 -4.22
N SER A 111 -3.61 0.33 -4.26
CA SER A 111 -2.98 -0.14 -5.50
C SER A 111 -3.94 -0.94 -6.38
N ASN A 112 -4.84 -1.73 -5.78
CA ASN A 112 -5.82 -2.53 -6.51
C ASN A 112 -6.76 -1.66 -7.38
N VAL A 113 -7.17 -0.51 -6.86
CA VAL A 113 -8.00 0.46 -7.59
C VAL A 113 -7.20 1.10 -8.73
N ILE A 114 -5.95 1.49 -8.45
CA ILE A 114 -5.07 2.07 -9.46
C ILE A 114 -4.74 1.04 -10.55
N CYS A 115 -4.50 -0.22 -10.20
CA CYS A 115 -4.33 -1.32 -11.17
C CYS A 115 -5.55 -1.50 -12.08
N TYR A 116 -6.76 -1.40 -11.52
CA TYR A 116 -7.98 -1.45 -12.30
C TYR A 116 -8.07 -0.27 -13.30
N LEU A 117 -7.82 0.95 -12.84
CA LEU A 117 -7.83 2.15 -13.67
C LEU A 117 -6.75 2.12 -14.76
N ALA A 118 -5.57 1.57 -14.46
CA ALA A 118 -4.43 1.42 -15.37
C ALA A 118 -4.59 0.28 -16.39
N ARG A 119 -5.68 -0.50 -16.33
CA ARG A 119 -5.85 -1.75 -17.12
C ARG A 119 -4.70 -2.74 -16.90
N ALA A 120 -4.20 -2.81 -15.68
CA ALA A 120 -3.19 -3.76 -15.22
C ALA A 120 -3.85 -5.08 -14.74
N ASN A 121 -3.07 -5.99 -14.18
CA ASN A 121 -3.56 -7.28 -13.69
C ASN A 121 -4.04 -7.14 -12.23
N VAL A 122 -5.34 -6.89 -12.02
CA VAL A 122 -5.94 -6.71 -10.69
C VAL A 122 -5.83 -7.97 -9.81
N PRO A 123 -6.10 -9.20 -10.30
CA PRO A 123 -5.87 -10.41 -9.51
C PRO A 123 -4.44 -10.51 -8.95
N LEU A 124 -3.43 -10.24 -9.77
CA LEU A 124 -2.05 -10.22 -9.28
C LEU A 124 -1.81 -9.12 -8.25
N SER A 125 -2.40 -7.94 -8.44
CA SER A 125 -2.29 -6.82 -7.47
C SER A 125 -2.79 -7.26 -6.09
N VAL A 126 -3.94 -7.91 -6.01
CA VAL A 126 -4.49 -8.45 -4.75
C VAL A 126 -3.54 -9.47 -4.12
N LEU A 127 -2.99 -10.40 -4.93
CA LEU A 127 -2.04 -11.42 -4.46
C LEU A 127 -0.75 -10.77 -3.92
N LEU A 128 -0.23 -9.75 -4.59
CA LEU A 128 0.99 -9.04 -4.18
C LEU A 128 0.77 -8.24 -2.90
N THR A 129 -0.33 -7.48 -2.81
CA THR A 129 -0.68 -6.73 -1.59
C THR A 129 -0.81 -7.66 -0.39
N MET A 130 -1.52 -8.78 -0.55
CA MET A 130 -1.70 -9.79 0.50
C MET A 130 -0.35 -10.43 0.90
N SER A 131 0.44 -10.89 -0.08
CA SER A 131 1.72 -11.56 0.17
C SER A 131 2.73 -10.62 0.80
N SER A 132 2.84 -9.38 0.30
CA SER A 132 3.72 -8.38 0.89
C SER A 132 3.30 -8.02 2.31
N THR A 133 2.00 -7.97 2.63
CA THR A 133 1.50 -7.71 3.99
C THR A 133 1.92 -8.82 4.96
N VAL A 134 1.85 -10.09 4.55
CA VAL A 134 2.31 -11.22 5.37
C VAL A 134 3.82 -11.18 5.56
N VAL A 135 4.58 -10.97 4.49
CA VAL A 135 6.04 -10.87 4.54
C VAL A 135 6.49 -9.66 5.39
N ALA A 136 5.77 -8.55 5.33
CA ALA A 136 6.06 -7.33 6.10
C ALA A 136 6.12 -7.55 7.61
N ILE A 137 5.40 -8.55 8.14
CA ILE A 137 5.42 -8.86 9.58
C ILE A 137 6.86 -9.06 10.06
N PHE A 138 7.69 -9.68 9.25
CA PHE A 138 9.11 -9.92 9.52
C PHE A 138 10.01 -8.91 8.82
N ALA A 139 9.74 -8.62 7.54
CA ALA A 139 10.60 -7.78 6.71
C ALA A 139 10.63 -6.33 7.20
N THR A 140 9.50 -5.73 7.56
CA THR A 140 9.45 -4.33 8.00
C THR A 140 10.31 -4.10 9.25
N PRO A 141 10.19 -4.87 10.36
CA PRO A 141 11.05 -4.70 11.51
C PRO A 141 12.55 -4.89 11.23
N MET A 142 12.88 -5.93 10.46
CA MET A 142 14.27 -6.28 10.17
C MET A 142 14.94 -5.22 9.28
N LEU A 143 14.28 -4.84 8.18
CA LEU A 143 14.81 -3.84 7.25
C LEU A 143 14.88 -2.45 7.89
N THR A 144 13.86 -2.06 8.69
CA THR A 144 13.90 -0.79 9.42
C THR A 144 15.07 -0.77 10.38
N ARG A 145 15.29 -1.83 11.18
CA ARG A 145 16.44 -1.93 12.07
C ARG A 145 17.77 -1.82 11.32
N TRP A 146 17.89 -2.52 10.20
CA TRP A 146 19.13 -2.56 9.43
C TRP A 146 19.43 -1.22 8.75
N LEU A 147 18.44 -0.61 8.10
CA LEU A 147 18.64 0.60 7.28
C LEU A 147 18.58 1.89 8.13
N ALA A 148 17.64 1.98 9.08
CA ALA A 148 17.49 3.16 9.94
C ALA A 148 18.40 3.12 11.16
N GLY A 149 19.00 1.97 11.48
CA GLY A 149 19.91 1.81 12.60
C GLY A 149 21.15 2.70 12.58
N ALA A 150 21.50 3.22 11.39
CA ALA A 150 22.58 4.20 11.25
C ALA A 150 22.24 5.60 11.83
N TRP A 151 20.95 5.91 11.99
CA TRP A 151 20.47 7.18 12.57
C TRP A 151 20.10 7.05 14.05
N LEU A 152 19.42 5.94 14.39
CA LEU A 152 18.96 5.65 15.75
C LEU A 152 18.79 4.14 15.94
N PRO A 153 19.17 3.58 17.12
CA PRO A 153 18.86 2.19 17.43
C PRO A 153 17.36 1.89 17.34
N VAL A 154 17.00 0.86 16.56
CA VAL A 154 15.61 0.46 16.33
C VAL A 154 15.34 -0.85 17.04
N ASP A 155 14.31 -0.88 17.90
CA ASP A 155 13.80 -2.12 18.51
C ASP A 155 12.93 -2.90 17.52
N ALA A 156 13.58 -3.79 16.77
CA ALA A 156 12.90 -4.63 15.80
C ALA A 156 11.89 -5.60 16.45
N TRP A 157 12.12 -6.03 17.70
CA TRP A 157 11.21 -6.91 18.41
C TRP A 157 9.91 -6.21 18.81
N ALA A 158 10.02 -4.96 19.30
CA ALA A 158 8.85 -4.15 19.58
C ALA A 158 8.03 -3.86 18.30
N LEU A 159 8.72 -3.54 17.19
CA LEU A 159 8.08 -3.39 15.87
C LEU A 159 7.37 -4.68 15.44
N PHE A 160 8.04 -5.84 15.54
CA PHE A 160 7.45 -7.14 15.20
C PHE A 160 6.19 -7.42 16.00
N ARG A 161 6.21 -7.22 17.33
CA ARG A 161 5.01 -7.39 18.16
C ARG A 161 3.89 -6.46 17.74
N SER A 162 4.19 -5.23 17.37
CA SER A 162 3.18 -4.31 16.84
C SER A 162 2.60 -4.79 15.52
N MET A 163 3.42 -5.33 14.61
CA MET A 163 2.93 -5.92 13.36
C MET A 163 1.98 -7.10 13.62
N LEU A 164 2.27 -7.93 14.62
CA LEU A 164 1.35 -9.04 14.99
C LEU A 164 -0.01 -8.52 15.48
N VAL A 165 -0.01 -7.50 16.33
CA VAL A 165 -1.24 -7.01 16.97
C VAL A 165 -2.04 -6.09 16.05
N VAL A 166 -1.37 -5.18 15.35
CA VAL A 166 -2.05 -4.11 14.59
C VAL A 166 -2.33 -4.52 13.14
N VAL A 167 -1.57 -5.48 12.60
CA VAL A 167 -1.74 -5.96 11.21
C VAL A 167 -2.29 -7.37 11.16
N LEU A 168 -1.55 -8.35 11.72
CA LEU A 168 -1.90 -9.76 11.55
C LEU A 168 -3.21 -10.12 12.25
N LEU A 169 -3.38 -9.72 13.50
CA LEU A 169 -4.58 -10.07 14.28
C LEU A 169 -5.86 -9.56 13.63
N PRO A 170 -6.04 -8.27 13.28
CA PRO A 170 -7.25 -7.81 12.60
C PRO A 170 -7.42 -8.44 11.21
N LEU A 171 -6.34 -8.66 10.46
CA LEU A 171 -6.38 -9.33 9.16
C LEU A 171 -6.94 -10.75 9.30
N VAL A 172 -6.42 -11.55 10.22
CA VAL A 172 -6.89 -12.93 10.50
C VAL A 172 -8.33 -12.93 10.98
N CYS A 173 -8.71 -12.01 11.87
CA CYS A 173 -10.09 -11.84 12.31
C CYS A 173 -11.02 -11.55 11.12
N GLY A 174 -10.59 -10.67 10.18
CA GLY A 174 -11.36 -10.35 8.99
C GLY A 174 -11.52 -11.55 8.04
N VAL A 175 -10.44 -12.28 7.74
CA VAL A 175 -10.48 -13.50 6.91
C VAL A 175 -11.37 -14.57 7.53
N THR A 176 -11.26 -14.77 8.84
CA THR A 176 -12.08 -15.73 9.58
C THR A 176 -13.56 -15.35 9.53
N ALA A 177 -13.87 -14.06 9.79
CA ALA A 177 -15.23 -13.56 9.68
C ALA A 177 -15.79 -13.72 8.27
N ASN A 178 -15.02 -13.41 7.20
CA ASN A 178 -15.43 -13.64 5.82
C ASN A 178 -15.71 -15.13 5.54
N SER A 179 -14.89 -16.03 6.07
CA SER A 179 -15.08 -17.48 5.92
C SER A 179 -16.36 -17.96 6.61
N LEU A 180 -16.65 -17.44 7.81
CA LEU A 180 -17.88 -17.73 8.54
C LEU A 180 -19.13 -17.17 7.86
N LEU A 181 -19.03 -15.96 7.27
CA LEU A 181 -20.11 -15.36 6.48
C LEU A 181 -20.53 -16.26 5.31
N GLY A 182 -19.60 -17.04 4.74
CA GLY A 182 -19.89 -18.01 3.69
C GLY A 182 -20.88 -19.11 4.08
N ARG A 183 -21.07 -19.35 5.40
CA ARG A 183 -22.01 -20.33 5.96
C ARG A 183 -23.41 -19.77 6.23
N MET A 184 -23.63 -18.47 6.04
CA MET A 184 -24.92 -17.79 6.29
C MET A 184 -25.94 -18.12 5.20
N ARG A 185 -27.22 -17.92 5.50
CA ARG A 185 -28.36 -18.21 4.59
C ARG A 185 -28.41 -17.31 3.35
N LYS A 186 -27.78 -16.10 3.38
CA LYS A 186 -27.68 -15.15 2.27
C LYS A 186 -26.31 -14.49 2.23
N PRO A 187 -25.22 -15.23 2.01
CA PRO A 187 -23.84 -14.70 2.14
C PRO A 187 -23.53 -13.61 1.09
N GLU A 188 -24.11 -13.73 -0.12
CA GLU A 188 -23.82 -12.82 -1.22
C GLU A 188 -24.32 -11.39 -0.98
N ARG A 189 -25.43 -11.22 -0.30
CA ARG A 189 -25.96 -9.90 0.07
C ARG A 189 -25.04 -9.19 1.04
N VAL A 190 -24.56 -9.89 2.06
CA VAL A 190 -23.63 -9.33 3.06
C VAL A 190 -22.28 -9.02 2.40
N ARG A 191 -21.73 -9.94 1.61
CA ARG A 191 -20.47 -9.73 0.88
C ARG A 191 -20.55 -8.50 -0.03
N SER A 192 -21.66 -8.36 -0.78
CA SER A 192 -21.82 -7.21 -1.68
C SER A 192 -21.88 -5.86 -0.94
N TRP A 193 -22.25 -5.86 0.35
CA TRP A 193 -22.15 -4.68 1.19
C TRP A 193 -20.73 -4.46 1.71
N ILE A 194 -20.03 -5.51 2.14
CA ILE A 194 -18.62 -5.46 2.55
C ILE A 194 -17.77 -4.92 1.41
N ASP A 195 -17.94 -5.45 0.19
CA ASP A 195 -17.21 -5.02 -1.00
C ASP A 195 -17.48 -3.56 -1.40
N ALA A 196 -18.66 -3.04 -1.07
CA ALA A 196 -19.03 -1.67 -1.37
C ALA A 196 -18.63 -0.66 -0.27
N VAL A 197 -18.78 -1.04 0.99
CA VAL A 197 -18.57 -0.15 2.15
C VAL A 197 -17.14 -0.24 2.67
N GLY A 198 -16.51 -1.43 2.62
CA GLY A 198 -15.16 -1.66 3.14
C GLY A 198 -14.11 -0.71 2.56
N PRO A 199 -14.00 -0.55 1.23
CA PRO A 199 -13.07 0.40 0.62
C PRO A 199 -13.34 1.84 1.04
N LEU A 200 -14.61 2.26 1.13
CA LEU A 200 -14.97 3.60 1.54
C LEU A 200 -14.59 3.88 3.01
N LEU A 201 -14.83 2.91 3.89
CA LEU A 201 -14.41 2.99 5.30
C LEU A 201 -12.89 3.10 5.41
N SER A 202 -12.15 2.29 4.66
CA SER A 202 -10.69 2.37 4.62
C SER A 202 -10.20 3.73 4.15
N VAL A 203 -10.81 4.30 3.10
CA VAL A 203 -10.51 5.66 2.61
C VAL A 203 -10.78 6.69 3.69
N ALA A 204 -11.94 6.66 4.33
CA ALA A 204 -12.29 7.61 5.39
C ALA A 204 -11.28 7.57 6.55
N VAL A 205 -10.90 6.37 6.99
CA VAL A 205 -9.92 6.20 8.08
C VAL A 205 -8.52 6.65 7.65
N ILE A 206 -8.09 6.38 6.41
CA ILE A 206 -6.80 6.89 5.90
C ILE A 206 -6.81 8.42 5.88
N VAL A 207 -7.89 9.04 5.41
CA VAL A 207 -8.03 10.51 5.43
C VAL A 207 -7.93 11.05 6.85
N LEU A 208 -8.59 10.42 7.83
CA LEU A 208 -8.50 10.80 9.24
C LEU A 208 -7.06 10.69 9.78
N ILE A 209 -6.36 9.58 9.52
CA ILE A 209 -4.97 9.36 9.97
C ILE A 209 -4.05 10.43 9.37
N VAL A 210 -4.08 10.60 8.05
CA VAL A 210 -3.19 11.51 7.32
C VAL A 210 -3.44 12.96 7.72
N SER A 211 -4.70 13.38 7.75
CA SER A 211 -5.10 14.74 8.14
C SER A 211 -4.74 15.05 9.59
N CYS A 212 -4.93 14.08 10.51
CA CYS A 212 -4.52 14.23 11.90
C CYS A 212 -3.00 14.43 12.04
N ILE A 213 -2.19 13.72 11.27
CA ILE A 213 -0.72 13.88 11.29
C ILE A 213 -0.34 15.24 10.73
N VAL A 214 -0.91 15.67 9.60
CA VAL A 214 -0.67 16.99 9.02
C VAL A 214 -1.06 18.11 10.00
N ALA A 215 -2.22 18.00 10.64
CA ALA A 215 -2.68 18.94 11.66
C ALA A 215 -1.73 19.01 12.87
N SER A 216 -1.35 17.84 13.39
CA SER A 216 -0.53 17.72 14.60
C SER A 216 0.93 18.14 14.38
N LYS A 217 1.42 18.12 13.14
CA LYS A 217 2.82 18.37 12.78
C LYS A 217 3.00 19.54 11.82
N LYS A 218 1.99 20.42 11.71
CA LYS A 218 2.03 21.58 10.82
C LYS A 218 3.28 22.46 10.98
N PRO A 219 3.73 22.85 12.20
CA PRO A 219 4.92 23.69 12.33
C PRO A 219 6.21 23.01 11.85
N GLU A 220 6.34 21.71 12.12
CA GLU A 220 7.50 20.92 11.72
C GLU A 220 7.50 20.68 10.20
N ILE A 221 6.34 20.43 9.61
CA ILE A 221 6.17 20.29 8.16
C ILE A 221 6.57 21.58 7.45
N ALA A 222 6.14 22.75 7.97
CA ALA A 222 6.46 24.04 7.40
C ALA A 222 7.97 24.35 7.39
N ARG A 223 8.66 23.95 8.46
CA ARG A 223 10.12 24.16 8.59
C ARG A 223 10.95 23.24 7.68
N SER A 224 10.50 22.03 7.44
CA SER A 224 11.21 20.99 6.67
C SER A 224 10.55 20.72 5.31
N ALA A 225 9.74 21.65 4.80
CA ALA A 225 8.87 21.41 3.64
C ALA A 225 9.64 20.90 2.41
N LEU A 226 10.67 21.62 1.96
CA LEU A 226 11.38 21.26 0.73
C LEU A 226 12.04 19.87 0.80
N PRO A 227 12.91 19.55 1.77
CA PRO A 227 13.53 18.24 1.85
C PRO A 227 12.50 17.12 2.06
N LEU A 228 11.43 17.36 2.82
CA LEU A 228 10.35 16.42 3.05
C LEU A 228 9.62 16.07 1.74
N PHE A 229 9.10 17.09 1.04
CA PHE A 229 8.29 16.86 -0.15
C PHE A 229 9.12 16.24 -1.29
N VAL A 230 10.35 16.72 -1.51
CA VAL A 230 11.25 16.17 -2.54
C VAL A 230 11.62 14.72 -2.22
N SER A 231 11.97 14.42 -0.97
CA SER A 231 12.36 13.05 -0.57
C SER A 231 11.23 12.05 -0.75
N VAL A 232 10.02 12.40 -0.32
CA VAL A 232 8.86 11.51 -0.45
C VAL A 232 8.45 11.36 -1.91
N PHE A 233 8.52 12.43 -2.71
CA PHE A 233 8.30 12.34 -4.14
C PHE A 233 9.29 11.37 -4.80
N LEU A 234 10.59 11.51 -4.53
CA LEU A 234 11.62 10.64 -5.10
C LEU A 234 11.47 9.19 -4.66
N LEU A 235 11.10 8.93 -3.40
CA LEU A 235 10.81 7.59 -2.92
C LEU A 235 9.78 6.90 -3.82
N HIS A 236 8.65 7.56 -4.06
CA HIS A 236 7.58 6.99 -4.87
C HIS A 236 7.91 6.97 -6.36
N PHE A 237 8.56 8.01 -6.88
CA PHE A 237 9.05 8.03 -8.25
C PHE A 237 9.95 6.82 -8.53
N PHE A 238 10.95 6.58 -7.70
CA PHE A 238 11.81 5.40 -7.83
C PHE A 238 11.04 4.10 -7.61
N GLY A 239 10.09 4.05 -6.69
CA GLY A 239 9.24 2.87 -6.49
C GLY A 239 8.48 2.48 -7.75
N PHE A 240 7.76 3.41 -8.37
CA PHE A 240 7.03 3.16 -9.62
C PHE A 240 7.98 2.84 -10.78
N PHE A 241 9.01 3.64 -10.96
CA PHE A 241 9.94 3.52 -12.07
C PHE A 241 10.77 2.23 -12.01
N LEU A 242 11.44 1.99 -10.88
CA LEU A 242 12.28 0.80 -10.72
C LEU A 242 11.44 -0.47 -10.61
N GLY A 243 10.23 -0.41 -10.03
CA GLY A 243 9.29 -1.53 -10.04
C GLY A 243 8.90 -1.96 -11.45
N TYR A 244 8.63 -0.99 -12.33
CA TYR A 244 8.38 -1.28 -13.74
C TYR A 244 9.61 -1.86 -14.44
N LEU A 245 10.78 -1.24 -14.25
CA LEU A 245 12.04 -1.66 -14.87
C LEU A 245 12.47 -3.05 -14.40
N PHE A 246 12.29 -3.36 -13.11
CA PHE A 246 12.59 -4.66 -12.53
C PHE A 246 11.73 -5.77 -13.18
N ALA A 247 10.43 -5.52 -13.31
CA ALA A 247 9.52 -6.44 -13.98
C ALA A 247 9.81 -6.58 -15.48
N TRP A 248 10.24 -5.48 -16.12
CA TRP A 248 10.68 -5.50 -17.52
C TRP A 248 11.93 -6.36 -17.70
N ALA A 249 12.95 -6.17 -16.87
CA ALA A 249 14.18 -6.96 -16.87
C ALA A 249 13.94 -8.44 -16.59
N ALA A 250 12.92 -8.78 -15.81
CA ALA A 250 12.46 -10.14 -15.55
C ALA A 250 11.62 -10.76 -16.70
N GLY A 251 11.48 -10.06 -17.84
CA GLY A 251 10.74 -10.55 -19.00
C GLY A 251 9.21 -10.56 -18.86
N CYS A 252 8.66 -9.87 -17.85
CA CYS A 252 7.23 -9.83 -17.64
C CYS A 252 6.49 -9.16 -18.80
N ARG A 253 5.26 -9.63 -19.13
CA ARG A 253 4.37 -8.95 -20.07
C ARG A 253 3.87 -7.62 -19.49
N GLU A 254 3.45 -6.69 -20.37
CA GLU A 254 3.13 -5.31 -20.03
C GLU A 254 2.12 -5.17 -18.86
N SER A 255 1.05 -5.97 -18.82
CA SER A 255 0.06 -5.91 -17.76
C SER A 255 0.66 -6.26 -16.38
N LEU A 256 1.64 -7.18 -16.32
CA LEU A 256 2.34 -7.55 -15.10
C LEU A 256 3.35 -6.47 -14.68
N ARG A 257 4.05 -5.83 -15.66
CA ARG A 257 4.98 -4.71 -15.39
C ARG A 257 4.25 -3.55 -14.73
N ARG A 258 3.07 -3.18 -15.28
CA ARG A 258 2.21 -2.13 -14.70
C ARG A 258 1.78 -2.50 -13.28
N THR A 259 1.35 -3.75 -13.06
CA THR A 259 0.94 -4.21 -11.74
C THR A 259 2.08 -4.12 -10.72
N ILE A 260 3.25 -4.66 -11.04
CA ILE A 260 4.42 -4.63 -10.14
C ILE A 260 4.87 -3.20 -9.88
N SER A 261 4.89 -2.35 -10.91
CA SER A 261 5.18 -0.92 -10.76
C SER A 261 4.25 -0.24 -9.76
N ILE A 262 2.94 -0.46 -9.89
CA ILE A 262 1.93 0.13 -9.00
C ILE A 262 2.07 -0.42 -7.58
N GLU A 263 2.22 -1.73 -7.42
CA GLU A 263 2.35 -2.36 -6.09
C GLU A 263 3.59 -1.87 -5.34
N VAL A 264 4.74 -1.80 -6.02
CA VAL A 264 5.99 -1.30 -5.44
C VAL A 264 5.89 0.20 -5.16
N GLY A 265 5.31 0.98 -6.07
CA GLY A 265 5.20 2.44 -5.91
C GLY A 265 4.18 2.89 -4.87
N MET A 266 3.21 2.04 -4.49
CA MET A 266 2.12 2.40 -3.57
C MET A 266 2.25 1.71 -2.23
N GLN A 267 2.62 2.46 -1.21
CA GLN A 267 2.91 1.94 0.12
C GLN A 267 1.69 1.95 1.06
N ASN A 268 1.70 1.08 2.06
CA ASN A 268 0.77 1.17 3.19
C ASN A 268 1.19 2.30 4.14
N SER A 269 0.91 3.53 3.72
CA SER A 269 1.26 4.74 4.46
C SER A 269 0.58 4.83 5.82
N GLY A 270 -0.64 4.28 5.96
CA GLY A 270 -1.32 4.21 7.24
C GLY A 270 -0.55 3.39 8.27
N LEU A 271 0.01 2.25 7.84
CA LEU A 271 0.87 1.42 8.67
C LEU A 271 2.17 2.16 9.03
N GLY A 272 2.84 2.76 8.05
CA GLY A 272 4.06 3.54 8.30
C GLY A 272 3.83 4.66 9.32
N ALA A 273 2.71 5.37 9.22
CA ALA A 273 2.32 6.43 10.13
C ALA A 273 2.07 5.92 11.56
N ALA A 274 1.33 4.82 11.72
CA ALA A 274 1.03 4.24 13.02
C ALA A 274 2.29 3.70 13.71
N LEU A 275 3.14 2.97 12.98
CA LEU A 275 4.42 2.46 13.51
C LEU A 275 5.35 3.61 13.90
N ALA A 276 5.46 4.65 13.06
CA ALA A 276 6.29 5.82 13.37
C ALA A 276 5.80 6.54 14.62
N THR A 277 4.50 6.76 14.75
CA THR A 277 3.89 7.43 15.91
C THR A 277 4.15 6.64 17.22
N ARG A 278 4.04 5.31 17.14
CA ARG A 278 4.17 4.44 18.31
C ARG A 278 5.61 4.24 18.75
N HIS A 279 6.51 3.95 17.79
CA HIS A 279 7.88 3.53 18.09
C HIS A 279 8.89 4.66 18.15
N PHE A 280 8.56 5.84 17.59
CA PHE A 280 9.43 7.02 17.59
C PHE A 280 8.70 8.27 18.11
N PRO A 281 8.03 8.22 19.28
CA PRO A 281 7.20 9.31 19.79
C PRO A 281 7.99 10.58 20.08
N HIS A 282 9.30 10.45 20.34
CA HIS A 282 10.22 11.56 20.57
C HIS A 282 10.72 12.24 19.28
N LEU A 283 10.50 11.62 18.12
CA LEU A 283 10.84 12.17 16.82
C LEU A 283 9.58 12.76 16.15
N ALA A 284 9.40 14.07 16.31
CA ALA A 284 8.20 14.76 15.87
C ALA A 284 7.88 14.55 14.38
N LEU A 285 8.90 14.44 13.53
CA LEU A 285 8.78 14.29 12.09
C LEU A 285 8.71 12.84 11.60
N ALA A 286 8.93 11.82 12.45
CA ALA A 286 8.93 10.43 12.01
C ALA A 286 7.62 9.97 11.31
N PRO A 287 6.39 10.34 11.75
CA PRO A 287 5.16 9.95 11.04
C PRO A 287 4.87 10.76 9.78
N VAL A 288 5.54 11.90 9.58
CA VAL A 288 5.20 12.86 8.51
C VAL A 288 5.49 12.32 7.11
N PRO A 289 6.64 11.65 6.82
CA PRO A 289 6.86 11.05 5.51
C PRO A 289 5.76 10.07 5.10
N ALA A 290 5.19 9.31 6.06
CA ALA A 290 4.08 8.41 5.79
C ALA A 290 2.80 9.18 5.41
N ALA A 291 2.49 10.27 6.07
CA ALA A 291 1.33 11.10 5.73
C ALA A 291 1.45 11.70 4.32
N ILE A 292 2.60 12.29 3.99
CA ILE A 292 2.85 12.86 2.66
C ILE A 292 2.92 11.76 1.60
N SER A 293 3.46 10.59 1.93
CA SER A 293 3.48 9.40 1.06
C SER A 293 2.08 9.01 0.60
N ALA A 294 1.07 9.05 1.48
CA ALA A 294 -0.32 8.76 1.11
C ALA A 294 -0.85 9.67 -0.01
N VAL A 295 -0.43 10.93 -0.02
CA VAL A 295 -0.78 11.89 -1.08
C VAL A 295 -0.04 11.56 -2.38
N TYR A 296 1.30 11.44 -2.30
CA TYR A 296 2.13 11.30 -3.50
C TYR A 296 1.88 10.00 -4.26
N HIS A 297 1.83 8.85 -3.59
CA HIS A 297 1.62 7.59 -4.30
C HIS A 297 0.25 7.55 -4.98
N CYS A 298 -0.75 8.19 -4.38
CA CYS A 298 -2.08 8.30 -4.98
C CYS A 298 -2.07 9.20 -6.23
N LEU A 299 -1.42 10.36 -6.15
CA LEU A 299 -1.31 11.28 -7.29
C LEU A 299 -0.51 10.66 -8.43
N ILE A 300 0.71 10.16 -8.15
CA ILE A 300 1.57 9.54 -9.15
C ILE A 300 0.89 8.31 -9.77
N GLY A 301 0.32 7.44 -8.93
CA GLY A 301 -0.41 6.25 -9.39
C GLY A 301 -1.60 6.62 -10.29
N SER A 302 -2.37 7.66 -9.94
CA SER A 302 -3.51 8.13 -10.73
C SER A 302 -3.06 8.70 -12.09
N LEU A 303 -1.97 9.47 -12.12
CA LEU A 303 -1.39 10.01 -13.35
C LEU A 303 -0.88 8.87 -14.27
N LEU A 304 -0.16 7.89 -13.71
CA LEU A 304 0.29 6.72 -14.45
C LEU A 304 -0.88 5.88 -14.94
N ALA A 305 -1.93 5.70 -14.13
CA ALA A 305 -3.13 4.98 -14.55
C ALA A 305 -3.84 5.68 -15.72
N ALA A 306 -3.98 7.00 -15.67
CA ALA A 306 -4.54 7.78 -16.77
C ALA A 306 -3.71 7.63 -18.05
N TRP A 307 -2.38 7.72 -17.94
CA TRP A 307 -1.46 7.54 -19.06
C TRP A 307 -1.50 6.12 -19.64
N TRP A 308 -1.51 5.08 -18.80
CA TRP A 308 -1.59 3.69 -19.24
C TRP A 308 -2.97 3.31 -19.80
N ARG A 309 -4.03 3.95 -19.32
CA ARG A 309 -5.38 3.73 -19.84
C ARG A 309 -5.51 4.16 -21.30
N SER A 310 -4.82 5.23 -21.71
CA SER A 310 -4.76 5.69 -23.11
C SER A 310 -3.90 4.79 -24.01
N ARG A 311 -3.10 3.88 -23.41
CA ARG A 311 -2.20 2.94 -24.11
C ARG A 311 -2.49 1.50 -23.64
N PRO A 312 -3.60 0.89 -24.04
CA PRO A 312 -3.95 -0.44 -23.59
C PRO A 312 -2.86 -1.44 -23.97
N PRO A 313 -2.53 -2.41 -23.09
CA PRO A 313 -1.55 -3.44 -23.41
C PRO A 313 -2.03 -4.24 -24.61
N VAL A 314 -1.13 -4.54 -25.54
CA VAL A 314 -1.43 -5.41 -26.66
C VAL A 314 -1.79 -6.79 -26.10
N VAL A 315 -3.02 -7.21 -26.30
CA VAL A 315 -3.46 -8.57 -25.99
C VAL A 315 -2.86 -9.45 -27.09
N THR A 316 -1.70 -10.07 -26.83
CA THR A 316 -1.22 -11.16 -27.67
C THR A 316 -2.25 -12.26 -27.55
N ALA A 317 -2.95 -12.56 -28.66
CA ALA A 317 -3.84 -13.71 -28.74
C ALA A 317 -3.08 -14.97 -28.26
N PRO A 318 -3.70 -15.87 -27.49
CA PRO A 318 -3.10 -17.14 -27.20
C PRO A 318 -2.69 -17.78 -28.52
N ALA A 319 -1.49 -18.41 -28.54
CA ALA A 319 -1.03 -19.13 -29.71
C ALA A 319 -2.16 -20.07 -30.19
N PRO A 320 -2.47 -20.12 -31.49
CA PRO A 320 -3.50 -21.01 -31.99
C PRO A 320 -3.22 -22.42 -31.50
N ILE A 321 -4.24 -23.07 -30.93
CA ILE A 321 -4.17 -24.46 -30.48
C ILE A 321 -3.71 -25.26 -31.71
N PRO A 322 -2.61 -26.03 -31.64
CA PRO A 322 -2.19 -26.85 -32.77
C PRO A 322 -3.37 -27.73 -33.18
N ALA A 323 -3.66 -27.73 -34.47
CA ALA A 323 -4.70 -28.58 -35.02
C ALA A 323 -4.47 -30.03 -34.54
N PRO A 324 -5.53 -30.77 -34.14
CA PRO A 324 -5.39 -32.16 -33.77
C PRO A 324 -4.75 -32.93 -34.95
N ALA A 325 -3.78 -33.75 -34.62
CA ALA A 325 -3.10 -34.59 -35.60
C ALA A 325 -4.14 -35.41 -36.38
N PRO A 326 -3.99 -35.57 -37.71
CA PRO A 326 -4.94 -36.35 -38.50
C PRO A 326 -5.01 -37.78 -37.91
N VAL A 327 -6.24 -38.22 -37.68
CA VAL A 327 -6.49 -39.60 -37.25
C VAL A 327 -6.04 -40.55 -38.37
N PRO A 328 -5.17 -41.52 -38.11
CA PRO A 328 -4.77 -42.45 -39.15
C PRO A 328 -5.99 -43.26 -39.58
N ASP A 329 -6.23 -43.25 -40.91
CA ASP A 329 -7.24 -44.09 -41.53
C ASP A 329 -6.98 -45.57 -41.21
N ARG A 330 -7.99 -46.23 -40.65
CA ARG A 330 -7.97 -47.68 -40.42
C ARG A 330 -8.47 -48.41 -41.65
#